data_f5f26a3b95eca9649f8bcac09c8d288a
#
_entry.id   f5f26a3b95eca9649f8bcac09c8d288a
#
_cell.length_a   1.000
_cell.length_b   1.000
_cell.length_c   1.000
_cell.angle_alpha   90.00
_cell.angle_beta   90.00
_cell.angle_gamma   90.00
#
_symmetry.space_group_name_H-M   'P 1'
#
loop_
_entity.id
_entity.type
_entity.pdbx_description
1 polymer ?
#
loop_
_entity_poly.entity_id
_entity_poly.type
_entity_poly.pdbx_seq_one_letter_code
_entity_poly.pdbx_strand_id
1 'polypeptide(L)'
;MRERSRLRLGILALVSLVLLGAVPLYFGMRTLSRDPVFDTLDALAVPAWAQSNTVDNVSGSRWCLQDCRLRERSVESEQGWKETVAVYEEALAGDGWRRWKVDRCPDEKVPGSYTCWRRDELTLDLWVRDRTCTPPPVDGAPAPTAPPAPAAAECTGSLVSVKVRNAIDDERTGPTPTTDPSLTGEDPYPTLTDDPLGEATPSPS
;
A
#
# COMPACT_ATOMS: atom_id res chain seq x y z
N MET A 1 10.17 33.81 -56.27
CA MET A 1 9.08 32.88 -55.80
C MET A 1 9.60 31.63 -55.05
N ARG A 2 10.77 31.09 -55.35
CA ARG A 2 11.31 29.85 -54.67
C ARG A 2 11.71 30.05 -53.18
N GLU A 3 12.16 31.21 -52.80
CA GLU A 3 12.58 31.46 -51.39
C GLU A 3 11.38 31.45 -50.41
N ARG A 4 10.29 32.08 -50.79
CA ARG A 4 9.05 32.10 -49.94
C ARG A 4 8.45 30.71 -49.77
N SER A 5 8.60 29.85 -50.77
CA SER A 5 8.14 28.45 -50.68
C SER A 5 9.00 27.63 -49.74
N ARG A 6 10.33 27.80 -49.78
CA ARG A 6 11.27 27.14 -48.86
C ARG A 6 11.08 27.60 -47.41
N LEU A 7 10.80 28.87 -47.18
CA LEU A 7 10.50 29.40 -45.86
C LEU A 7 9.23 28.83 -45.28
N ARG A 8 8.15 28.73 -46.08
CA ARG A 8 6.88 28.07 -45.66
C ARG A 8 7.06 26.61 -45.36
N LEU A 9 7.82 25.88 -46.15
CA LEU A 9 8.12 24.48 -45.91
C LEU A 9 8.93 24.29 -44.63
N GLY A 10 9.91 25.15 -44.37
CA GLY A 10 10.70 25.12 -43.13
C GLY A 10 9.87 25.39 -41.88
N ILE A 11 8.95 26.38 -41.96
CA ILE A 11 8.04 26.68 -40.85
C ILE A 11 7.06 25.49 -40.60
N LEU A 12 6.48 24.91 -41.63
CA LEU A 12 5.60 23.75 -41.49
C LEU A 12 6.32 22.55 -40.91
N ALA A 13 7.55 22.28 -41.35
CA ALA A 13 8.35 21.19 -40.81
C ALA A 13 8.68 21.40 -39.32
N LEU A 14 9.02 22.63 -38.95
CA LEU A 14 9.35 22.99 -37.57
C LEU A 14 8.10 22.87 -36.66
N VAL A 15 6.94 23.37 -37.11
CA VAL A 15 5.67 23.25 -36.38
C VAL A 15 5.28 21.78 -36.22
N SER A 16 5.43 20.97 -37.28
CA SER A 16 5.14 19.52 -37.21
C SER A 16 6.06 18.82 -36.21
N LEU A 17 7.35 19.16 -36.20
CA LEU A 17 8.32 18.57 -35.29
C LEU A 17 8.05 18.95 -33.84
N VAL A 18 7.65 20.20 -33.57
CA VAL A 18 7.25 20.66 -32.25
C VAL A 18 5.97 19.94 -31.78
N LEU A 19 4.98 19.81 -32.67
CA LEU A 19 3.73 19.12 -32.32
C LEU A 19 3.95 17.63 -32.05
N LEU A 20 4.73 16.96 -32.90
CA LEU A 20 5.06 15.54 -32.74
C LEU A 20 5.91 15.25 -31.48
N GLY A 21 6.70 16.21 -31.04
CA GLY A 21 7.52 16.07 -29.83
C GLY A 21 6.82 16.57 -28.56
N ALA A 22 6.25 17.77 -28.59
CA ALA A 22 5.69 18.42 -27.41
C ALA A 22 4.38 17.74 -26.94
N VAL A 23 3.55 17.25 -27.87
CA VAL A 23 2.29 16.60 -27.52
C VAL A 23 2.52 15.28 -26.76
N PRO A 24 3.26 14.31 -27.26
CA PRO A 24 3.52 13.08 -26.52
C PRO A 24 4.34 13.32 -25.24
N LEU A 25 5.25 14.30 -25.23
CA LEU A 25 6.00 14.64 -24.02
C LEU A 25 5.07 15.22 -22.94
N TYR A 26 4.16 16.10 -23.29
CA TYR A 26 3.19 16.69 -22.36
C TYR A 26 2.23 15.63 -21.81
N PHE A 27 1.64 14.80 -22.67
CA PHE A 27 0.75 13.73 -22.22
C PHE A 27 1.51 12.64 -21.47
N GLY A 28 2.74 12.29 -21.89
CA GLY A 28 3.56 11.32 -21.21
C GLY A 28 3.96 11.78 -19.80
N MET A 29 4.37 13.04 -19.62
CA MET A 29 4.65 13.56 -18.27
C MET A 29 3.40 13.61 -17.40
N ARG A 30 2.25 13.98 -17.97
CA ARG A 30 0.99 14.04 -17.21
C ARG A 30 0.49 12.66 -16.76
N THR A 31 0.66 11.62 -17.58
CA THR A 31 0.32 10.24 -17.20
C THR A 31 1.29 9.63 -16.20
N LEU A 32 2.57 9.99 -16.28
CA LEU A 32 3.59 9.53 -15.33
C LEU A 32 3.49 10.20 -13.95
N SER A 33 2.90 11.40 -13.88
CA SER A 33 2.76 12.16 -12.63
C SER A 33 1.45 11.86 -11.89
N ARG A 34 0.47 11.24 -12.53
CA ARG A 34 -0.78 10.82 -11.89
C ARG A 34 -0.70 9.36 -11.49
N ASP A 35 -1.01 9.12 -10.23
CA ASP A 35 -1.15 7.77 -9.73
C ASP A 35 -2.64 7.38 -9.79
N PRO A 36 -3.04 6.46 -10.66
CA PRO A 36 -4.45 6.10 -10.84
C PRO A 36 -5.10 5.55 -9.57
N VAL A 37 -4.30 5.04 -8.63
CA VAL A 37 -4.80 4.56 -7.34
C VAL A 37 -5.27 5.71 -6.49
N PHE A 38 -4.50 6.80 -6.39
CA PHE A 38 -4.94 7.98 -5.63
C PHE A 38 -6.10 8.70 -6.33
N ASP A 39 -6.13 8.73 -7.66
CA ASP A 39 -7.28 9.27 -8.40
C ASP A 39 -8.57 8.49 -8.04
N THR A 40 -8.52 7.18 -7.85
CA THR A 40 -9.68 6.40 -7.40
C THR A 40 -10.05 6.66 -5.95
N LEU A 41 -9.07 6.88 -5.07
CA LEU A 41 -9.33 7.25 -3.68
C LEU A 41 -9.90 8.68 -3.56
N ASP A 42 -9.51 9.59 -4.44
CA ASP A 42 -10.08 10.94 -4.53
C ASP A 42 -11.53 10.94 -5.01
N ALA A 43 -11.89 9.94 -5.81
CA ALA A 43 -13.26 9.79 -6.32
C ALA A 43 -14.23 9.18 -5.30
N LEU A 44 -13.75 8.67 -4.16
CA LEU A 44 -14.62 8.13 -3.12
C LEU A 44 -15.54 9.22 -2.56
N ALA A 45 -16.83 8.92 -2.53
CA ALA A 45 -17.86 9.82 -2.01
C ALA A 45 -17.86 9.86 -0.47
N VAL A 46 -16.74 10.27 0.12
CA VAL A 46 -16.57 10.39 1.57
C VAL A 46 -16.89 11.83 2.00
N PRO A 47 -17.67 12.04 3.07
CA PRO A 47 -17.96 13.38 3.60
C PRO A 47 -16.68 14.12 4.02
N ALA A 48 -16.70 15.46 3.89
CA ALA A 48 -15.53 16.29 4.20
C ALA A 48 -15.03 16.12 5.66
N TRP A 49 -15.93 15.89 6.61
CA TRP A 49 -15.57 15.66 8.02
C TRP A 49 -14.79 14.35 8.23
N ALA A 50 -14.91 13.39 7.31
CA ALA A 50 -14.23 12.09 7.40
C ALA A 50 -12.93 12.01 6.60
N GLN A 51 -12.52 13.10 5.94
CA GLN A 51 -11.31 13.16 5.11
C GLN A 51 -10.55 14.49 5.26
N SER A 52 -10.35 14.93 6.47
CA SER A 52 -9.50 16.10 6.76
C SER A 52 -8.02 15.70 6.81
N ASN A 53 -7.13 16.66 6.57
CA ASN A 53 -5.67 16.48 6.66
C ASN A 53 -5.14 15.25 5.90
N THR A 54 -5.53 15.11 4.64
CA THR A 54 -5.12 13.99 3.80
C THR A 54 -3.61 14.03 3.52
N VAL A 55 -2.93 12.92 3.78
CA VAL A 55 -1.51 12.72 3.50
C VAL A 55 -1.35 11.44 2.70
N ASP A 56 -0.78 11.57 1.50
CA ASP A 56 -0.51 10.46 0.61
C ASP A 56 0.97 10.07 0.66
N ASN A 57 1.24 8.81 0.97
CA ASN A 57 2.55 8.22 1.01
C ASN A 57 2.66 7.15 -0.09
N VAL A 58 3.72 7.25 -0.87
CA VAL A 58 4.10 6.23 -1.83
C VAL A 58 5.36 5.55 -1.32
N SER A 59 5.22 4.33 -0.88
CA SER A 59 6.38 3.49 -0.60
C SER A 59 6.77 2.77 -1.87
N GLY A 60 7.98 2.95 -2.31
CA GLY A 60 8.47 2.23 -3.47
C GLY A 60 9.84 2.72 -3.90
N SER A 61 10.84 1.85 -3.74
CA SER A 61 12.10 2.00 -4.42
C SER A 61 11.94 1.61 -5.89
N ARG A 62 12.52 2.36 -6.82
CA ARG A 62 12.60 1.97 -8.25
C ARG A 62 13.28 0.62 -8.47
N TRP A 63 14.00 0.14 -7.46
CA TRP A 63 14.76 -1.09 -7.44
C TRP A 63 14.05 -2.24 -6.74
N CYS A 64 12.85 -2.03 -6.25
CA CYS A 64 12.09 -3.05 -5.57
C CYS A 64 11.20 -3.78 -6.58
N LEU A 65 11.46 -5.07 -6.76
CA LEU A 65 10.82 -5.91 -7.76
C LEU A 65 9.48 -6.51 -7.29
N GLN A 66 9.21 -6.48 -5.98
CA GLN A 66 7.95 -6.99 -5.39
C GLN A 66 7.51 -6.02 -4.29
N ASP A 67 6.57 -6.27 -3.49
CA ASP A 67 6.04 -5.61 -2.25
C ASP A 67 6.27 -4.11 -1.99
N CYS A 68 6.97 -3.39 -2.84
CA CYS A 68 7.43 -2.04 -2.57
C CYS A 68 6.54 -0.94 -3.15
N ARG A 69 5.48 -1.29 -3.85
CA ARG A 69 4.51 -0.32 -4.38
C ARG A 69 3.27 -0.25 -3.51
N LEU A 70 3.49 0.04 -2.26
CA LEU A 70 2.41 0.36 -1.35
C LEU A 70 2.05 1.83 -1.50
N ARG A 71 0.77 2.10 -1.69
CA ARG A 71 0.18 3.43 -1.61
C ARG A 71 -0.64 3.50 -0.36
N GLU A 72 -0.32 4.44 0.50
CA GLU A 72 -1.01 4.65 1.74
C GLU A 72 -1.57 6.08 1.78
N ARG A 73 -2.85 6.18 2.00
CA ARG A 73 -3.53 7.43 2.31
C ARG A 73 -3.87 7.44 3.79
N SER A 74 -3.37 8.44 4.49
CA SER A 74 -3.73 8.71 5.88
C SER A 74 -4.59 9.96 5.93
N VAL A 75 -5.71 9.88 6.61
CA VAL A 75 -6.62 11.02 6.81
C VAL A 75 -7.09 11.08 8.25
N GLU A 76 -7.48 12.28 8.67
CA GLU A 76 -8.11 12.50 9.95
C GLU A 76 -9.62 12.65 9.75
N SER A 77 -10.38 12.09 10.67
CA SER A 77 -11.83 12.26 10.76
C SER A 77 -12.19 13.00 12.04
N GLU A 78 -13.21 13.84 11.95
CA GLU A 78 -13.75 14.58 13.10
C GLU A 78 -14.65 13.71 13.98
N GLN A 79 -15.13 12.59 13.44
CA GLN A 79 -16.03 11.66 14.13
C GLN A 79 -15.27 10.45 14.69
N GLY A 80 -15.92 9.72 15.59
CA GLY A 80 -15.39 8.47 16.12
C GLY A 80 -15.18 7.40 15.05
N TRP A 81 -14.40 6.38 15.38
CA TRP A 81 -14.05 5.37 14.40
C TRP A 81 -15.25 4.58 13.85
N LYS A 82 -16.31 4.40 14.63
CA LYS A 82 -17.50 3.64 14.19
C LYS A 82 -18.26 4.35 13.08
N GLU A 83 -18.51 5.62 13.26
CA GLU A 83 -19.18 6.49 12.28
C GLU A 83 -18.32 6.64 11.03
N THR A 84 -17.02 6.80 11.22
CA THR A 84 -16.05 6.92 10.13
C THR A 84 -15.97 5.63 9.31
N VAL A 85 -15.92 4.46 9.95
CA VAL A 85 -15.95 3.16 9.24
C VAL A 85 -17.19 3.04 8.37
N ALA A 86 -18.36 3.37 8.90
CA ALA A 86 -19.62 3.21 8.17
C ALA A 86 -19.63 3.98 6.85
N VAL A 87 -19.18 5.24 6.86
CA VAL A 87 -19.15 6.06 5.63
C VAL A 87 -18.08 5.60 4.64
N TYR A 88 -16.93 5.13 5.12
CA TYR A 88 -15.91 4.57 4.24
C TYR A 88 -16.34 3.24 3.60
N GLU A 89 -16.97 2.36 4.36
CA GLU A 89 -17.50 1.10 3.84
C GLU A 89 -18.59 1.33 2.79
N GLU A 90 -19.46 2.31 3.01
CA GLU A 90 -20.48 2.70 2.05
C GLU A 90 -19.86 3.29 0.77
N ALA A 91 -18.89 4.21 0.92
CA ALA A 91 -18.20 4.82 -0.20
C ALA A 91 -17.43 3.79 -1.04
N LEU A 92 -16.71 2.87 -0.39
CA LEU A 92 -15.99 1.79 -1.07
C LEU A 92 -16.96 0.86 -1.81
N ALA A 93 -18.05 0.45 -1.18
CA ALA A 93 -19.05 -0.38 -1.83
C ALA A 93 -19.70 0.32 -3.03
N GLY A 94 -19.98 1.62 -2.92
CA GLY A 94 -20.52 2.46 -4.00
C GLY A 94 -19.56 2.60 -5.19
N ASP A 95 -18.25 2.57 -4.95
CA ASP A 95 -17.21 2.62 -5.98
C ASP A 95 -16.81 1.22 -6.50
N GLY A 96 -17.57 0.20 -6.17
CA GLY A 96 -17.40 -1.15 -6.69
C GLY A 96 -16.38 -2.02 -5.96
N TRP A 97 -15.84 -1.55 -4.84
CA TRP A 97 -15.03 -2.40 -3.98
C TRP A 97 -15.89 -3.44 -3.28
N ARG A 98 -15.38 -4.64 -3.18
CA ARG A 98 -16.05 -5.76 -2.52
C ARG A 98 -15.29 -6.16 -1.27
N ARG A 99 -16.03 -6.40 -0.19
CA ARG A 99 -15.44 -6.93 1.04
C ARG A 99 -14.70 -8.23 0.76
N TRP A 100 -13.43 -8.28 1.09
CA TRP A 100 -12.60 -9.45 0.89
C TRP A 100 -12.34 -10.16 2.22
N LYS A 101 -12.89 -11.35 2.33
CA LYS A 101 -12.69 -12.22 3.49
C LYS A 101 -11.52 -13.13 3.19
N VAL A 102 -10.41 -12.87 3.81
CA VAL A 102 -9.16 -13.60 3.64
C VAL A 102 -8.49 -13.77 4.99
N ASP A 103 -7.74 -14.85 5.15
CA ASP A 103 -6.88 -15.04 6.30
C ASP A 103 -5.85 -13.92 6.35
N ARG A 104 -5.44 -13.53 7.54
CA ARG A 104 -4.54 -12.38 7.74
C ARG A 104 -5.14 -11.03 7.31
N CYS A 105 -6.41 -10.84 7.61
CA CYS A 105 -7.09 -9.56 7.46
C CYS A 105 -7.78 -9.15 8.78
N PRO A 106 -7.07 -8.48 9.70
CA PRO A 106 -5.61 -8.23 9.75
C PRO A 106 -4.80 -9.47 10.18
N ASP A 107 -3.47 -9.40 10.06
CA ASP A 107 -2.57 -10.45 10.57
C ASP A 107 -2.65 -10.58 12.10
N GLU A 108 -2.76 -9.44 12.80
CA GLU A 108 -2.88 -9.36 14.25
C GLU A 108 -4.08 -8.51 14.64
N LYS A 109 -4.58 -8.72 15.86
CA LYS A 109 -5.65 -7.87 16.39
C LYS A 109 -5.15 -6.44 16.58
N VAL A 110 -5.78 -5.50 15.88
CA VAL A 110 -5.48 -4.08 15.95
C VAL A 110 -6.65 -3.32 16.59
N PRO A 111 -6.40 -2.19 17.24
CA PRO A 111 -7.47 -1.34 17.77
C PRO A 111 -8.32 -0.74 16.63
N GLY A 112 -9.60 -0.51 16.91
CA GLY A 112 -10.53 0.05 15.94
C GLY A 112 -11.11 -1.00 14.99
N SER A 113 -11.28 -0.64 13.74
CA SER A 113 -11.79 -1.52 12.68
C SER A 113 -10.76 -1.67 11.58
N TYR A 114 -10.49 -2.90 11.20
CA TYR A 114 -9.65 -3.24 10.06
C TYR A 114 -10.43 -4.11 9.08
N THR A 115 -10.44 -3.72 7.82
CA THR A 115 -11.22 -4.41 6.80
C THR A 115 -10.49 -4.45 5.48
N CYS A 116 -10.58 -5.58 4.79
CA CYS A 116 -9.93 -5.79 3.50
C CYS A 116 -10.97 -5.79 2.38
N TRP A 117 -10.56 -5.22 1.27
CA TRP A 117 -11.41 -5.01 0.11
C TRP A 117 -10.65 -5.39 -1.16
N ARG A 118 -11.39 -5.72 -2.19
CA ARG A 118 -10.83 -6.04 -3.50
C ARG A 118 -11.68 -5.43 -4.60
N ARG A 119 -11.02 -4.87 -5.61
CA ARG A 119 -11.62 -4.42 -6.85
C ARG A 119 -10.66 -4.70 -7.99
N ASP A 120 -11.09 -5.46 -8.98
CA ASP A 120 -10.29 -5.86 -10.13
C ASP A 120 -8.92 -6.43 -9.71
N GLU A 121 -7.85 -5.81 -10.16
CA GLU A 121 -6.45 -6.16 -9.82
C GLU A 121 -5.91 -5.47 -8.56
N LEU A 122 -6.75 -4.79 -7.80
CA LEU A 122 -6.33 -4.06 -6.61
C LEU A 122 -6.89 -4.69 -5.34
N THR A 123 -6.07 -4.71 -4.29
CA THR A 123 -6.46 -4.97 -2.91
C THR A 123 -6.32 -3.72 -2.09
N LEU A 124 -7.21 -3.52 -1.13
CA LEU A 124 -7.26 -2.37 -0.27
C LEU A 124 -7.48 -2.81 1.18
N ASP A 125 -6.67 -2.26 2.07
CA ASP A 125 -6.81 -2.41 3.50
C ASP A 125 -7.28 -1.07 4.08
N LEU A 126 -8.43 -1.08 4.72
CA LEU A 126 -8.99 0.06 5.45
C LEU A 126 -8.81 -0.16 6.94
N TRP A 127 -8.06 0.71 7.59
CA TRP A 127 -7.89 0.71 9.04
C TRP A 127 -8.36 2.03 9.64
N VAL A 128 -9.36 1.97 10.49
CA VAL A 128 -9.90 3.13 11.20
C VAL A 128 -9.79 2.90 12.70
N ARG A 129 -9.18 3.85 13.39
CA ARG A 129 -8.93 3.77 14.83
C ARG A 129 -9.14 5.12 15.49
N ASP A 130 -9.36 5.11 16.80
CA ASP A 130 -9.39 6.34 17.56
C ASP A 130 -8.05 7.06 17.50
N ARG A 131 -8.11 8.39 17.54
CA ARG A 131 -6.92 9.23 17.60
C ARG A 131 -6.25 9.08 18.96
N THR A 132 -4.97 8.73 18.97
CA THR A 132 -4.17 8.70 20.21
C THR A 132 -3.57 10.08 20.43
N CYS A 133 -3.87 10.67 21.59
CA CYS A 133 -3.43 12.00 21.97
C CYS A 133 -2.13 12.01 22.73
N THR A 134 -1.64 10.85 23.08
CA THR A 134 -0.34 10.74 23.72
C THR A 134 0.72 10.58 22.64
N PRO A 135 1.69 11.50 22.52
CA PRO A 135 2.79 11.31 21.61
C PRO A 135 3.49 9.97 21.94
N PRO A 136 3.92 9.21 20.93
CA PRO A 136 4.64 7.98 21.19
C PRO A 136 5.86 8.28 22.06
N PRO A 137 6.19 7.42 23.04
CA PRO A 137 7.40 7.58 23.83
C PRO A 137 8.61 7.61 22.90
N VAL A 138 9.40 8.66 23.00
CA VAL A 138 10.66 8.76 22.25
C VAL A 138 11.66 7.91 23.01
N ASP A 139 12.17 6.87 22.38
CA ASP A 139 13.18 5.99 22.97
C ASP A 139 14.38 6.82 23.46
N GLY A 140 14.70 6.69 24.76
CA GLY A 140 15.81 7.37 25.40
C GLY A 140 15.46 8.75 26.02
N ALA A 141 14.23 9.24 25.94
CA ALA A 141 13.82 10.40 26.69
C ALA A 141 13.44 10.02 28.13
N PRO A 142 13.91 10.77 29.16
CA PRO A 142 13.44 10.55 30.53
C PRO A 142 11.91 10.73 30.54
N ALA A 143 11.21 9.84 31.25
CA ALA A 143 9.77 9.91 31.36
C ALA A 143 9.37 11.34 31.78
N PRO A 144 8.53 12.04 31.01
CA PRO A 144 8.16 13.38 31.37
C PRO A 144 7.46 13.35 32.73
N THR A 145 8.04 14.04 33.68
CA THR A 145 7.38 14.37 34.95
C THR A 145 6.34 15.46 34.65
N ALA A 146 5.45 15.18 33.72
CA ALA A 146 4.39 16.09 33.33
C ALA A 146 3.21 15.91 34.29
N PRO A 147 2.56 17.01 34.72
CA PRO A 147 1.27 16.91 35.35
C PRO A 147 0.32 16.12 34.45
N PRO A 148 -0.66 15.41 35.03
CA PRO A 148 -1.58 14.59 34.25
C PRO A 148 -2.13 15.42 33.08
N ALA A 149 -1.93 14.94 31.87
CA ALA A 149 -2.47 15.58 30.69
C ALA A 149 -3.97 15.85 30.89
N PRO A 150 -4.47 17.01 30.47
CA PRO A 150 -5.89 17.28 30.53
C PRO A 150 -6.65 16.08 29.94
N ALA A 151 -7.69 15.72 30.70
CA ALA A 151 -8.45 14.50 30.45
C ALA A 151 -8.77 14.32 28.96
N ALA A 152 -8.83 13.09 28.52
CA ALA A 152 -9.10 12.57 27.17
C ALA A 152 -10.28 13.21 26.38
N ALA A 153 -10.83 14.30 26.86
CA ALA A 153 -11.96 15.04 26.27
C ALA A 153 -11.59 15.86 25.02
N GLU A 154 -10.31 16.08 24.74
CA GLU A 154 -9.88 16.94 23.62
C GLU A 154 -9.42 16.18 22.37
N CYS A 155 -9.40 14.86 22.43
CA CYS A 155 -9.05 14.04 21.29
C CYS A 155 -10.27 13.35 20.69
N THR A 156 -11.18 14.15 20.20
CA THR A 156 -12.30 13.64 19.41
C THR A 156 -11.82 13.36 17.98
N GLY A 157 -12.38 12.33 17.38
CA GLY A 157 -12.07 11.97 15.99
C GLY A 157 -11.29 10.66 15.86
N SER A 158 -11.05 10.29 14.65
CA SER A 158 -10.38 9.05 14.30
C SER A 158 -9.31 9.26 13.25
N LEU A 159 -8.41 8.29 13.13
CA LEU A 159 -7.41 8.18 12.09
C LEU A 159 -7.82 7.06 11.13
N VAL A 160 -7.76 7.38 9.86
CA VAL A 160 -8.02 6.44 8.78
C VAL A 160 -6.73 6.20 8.02
N SER A 161 -6.37 4.95 7.83
CA SER A 161 -5.29 4.53 6.94
C SER A 161 -5.88 3.62 5.86
N VAL A 162 -5.68 4.02 4.61
CA VAL A 162 -6.09 3.25 3.43
C VAL A 162 -4.83 2.82 2.70
N LYS A 163 -4.57 1.53 2.67
CA LYS A 163 -3.43 0.95 1.95
C LYS A 163 -3.92 0.23 0.72
N VAL A 164 -3.38 0.58 -0.44
CA VAL A 164 -3.73 -0.05 -1.72
C VAL A 164 -2.50 -0.65 -2.36
N ARG A 165 -2.65 -1.86 -2.86
CA ARG A 165 -1.60 -2.58 -3.60
C ARG A 165 -2.19 -3.35 -4.77
N ASN A 166 -1.34 -3.77 -5.71
CA ASN A 166 -1.77 -4.70 -6.73
C ASN A 166 -2.00 -6.08 -6.10
N ALA A 167 -3.05 -6.77 -6.56
CA ALA A 167 -3.37 -8.10 -6.04
C ALA A 167 -2.25 -9.12 -6.30
N ILE A 168 -1.46 -8.94 -7.36
CA ILE A 168 -0.32 -9.80 -7.67
C ILE A 168 0.82 -9.63 -6.63
N ASP A 169 0.91 -8.45 -6.02
CA ASP A 169 1.92 -8.13 -5.01
C ASP A 169 1.40 -8.43 -3.58
N ASP A 170 0.17 -8.90 -3.46
CA ASP A 170 -0.44 -9.23 -2.18
C ASP A 170 -0.35 -10.74 -1.95
N GLU A 171 0.52 -11.16 -1.03
CA GLU A 171 0.73 -12.56 -0.71
C GLU A 171 -0.55 -13.29 -0.30
N ARG A 172 -1.55 -12.56 0.20
CA ARG A 172 -2.87 -13.12 0.57
C ARG A 172 -3.67 -13.59 -0.63
N THR A 173 -3.33 -13.17 -1.85
CA THR A 173 -3.97 -13.63 -3.10
C THR A 173 -3.33 -14.91 -3.65
N GLY A 174 -2.14 -15.24 -3.19
CA GLY A 174 -1.43 -16.45 -3.58
C GLY A 174 -2.12 -17.73 -3.05
N PRO A 175 -1.83 -18.86 -3.66
CA PRO A 175 -2.26 -20.13 -3.10
C PRO A 175 -1.66 -20.27 -1.70
N THR A 176 -2.50 -20.63 -0.73
CA THR A 176 -2.02 -20.98 0.61
C THR A 176 -1.01 -22.11 0.45
N PRO A 177 0.24 -21.96 0.94
CA PRO A 177 1.18 -23.07 0.90
C PRO A 177 0.54 -24.26 1.60
N THR A 178 0.13 -25.25 0.85
CA THR A 178 -0.20 -26.54 1.42
C THR A 178 1.10 -27.11 1.92
N THR A 179 1.17 -27.42 3.19
CA THR A 179 2.24 -28.25 3.72
C THR A 179 2.23 -29.53 2.89
N ASP A 180 3.15 -29.63 1.97
CA ASP A 180 3.35 -30.86 1.21
C ASP A 180 3.71 -31.93 2.23
N PRO A 181 2.89 -33.00 2.38
CA PRO A 181 3.18 -34.04 3.35
C PRO A 181 4.54 -34.72 3.07
N SER A 182 5.11 -34.56 1.87
CA SER A 182 6.47 -35.00 1.55
C SER A 182 7.55 -34.11 2.17
N LEU A 183 7.21 -32.88 2.61
CA LEU A 183 8.12 -31.96 3.30
C LEU A 183 7.98 -32.03 4.82
N THR A 184 7.00 -32.79 5.34
CA THR A 184 6.85 -32.99 6.78
C THR A 184 7.72 -34.17 7.22
N GLY A 185 8.98 -33.91 7.48
CA GLY A 185 9.79 -34.73 8.34
C GLY A 185 10.92 -35.57 7.75
N GLU A 186 11.08 -35.66 6.46
CA GLU A 186 12.32 -36.10 5.87
C GLU A 186 13.11 -34.90 5.39
N ASP A 187 14.26 -34.71 6.02
CA ASP A 187 15.23 -33.74 5.56
C ASP A 187 15.51 -34.03 4.08
N PRO A 188 15.23 -33.09 3.12
CA PRO A 188 15.53 -33.30 1.72
C PRO A 188 17.03 -33.48 1.46
N TYR A 189 17.82 -33.15 2.42
CA TYR A 189 19.23 -33.58 2.48
C TYR A 189 19.27 -34.78 3.38
N PRO A 190 19.42 -36.00 2.84
CA PRO A 190 19.74 -37.15 3.67
C PRO A 190 20.97 -36.73 4.50
N THR A 191 20.79 -36.70 5.80
CA THR A 191 21.93 -36.54 6.69
C THR A 191 23.00 -37.49 6.20
N LEU A 192 24.08 -36.95 5.63
CA LEU A 192 25.25 -37.71 5.31
C LEU A 192 25.83 -38.20 6.66
N THR A 193 25.14 -39.15 7.26
CA THR A 193 25.63 -39.88 8.43
C THR A 193 26.80 -40.79 8.05
N ASP A 194 26.98 -41.00 6.77
CA ASP A 194 28.20 -41.59 6.23
C ASP A 194 29.10 -40.46 5.75
N ASP A 195 30.01 -40.07 6.61
CA ASP A 195 31.15 -39.25 6.20
C ASP A 195 31.86 -40.01 5.06
N PRO A 196 31.85 -39.52 3.82
CA PRO A 196 32.51 -40.22 2.71
C PRO A 196 34.04 -40.35 2.93
N LEU A 197 34.56 -39.71 3.95
CA LEU A 197 35.95 -39.80 4.38
C LEU A 197 36.08 -40.45 5.78
N GLY A 198 34.95 -40.88 6.37
CA GLY A 198 34.95 -41.55 7.67
C GLY A 198 35.63 -42.89 7.57
N GLU A 199 36.76 -43.02 8.26
CA GLU A 199 37.44 -44.29 8.51
C GLU A 199 36.45 -45.27 9.10
N ALA A 200 36.36 -46.45 8.48
CA ALA A 200 35.59 -47.57 8.98
C ALA A 200 36.07 -47.91 10.41
N THR A 201 35.23 -47.56 11.39
CA THR A 201 35.49 -48.03 12.76
C THR A 201 35.36 -49.53 12.79
N PRO A 202 36.41 -50.27 13.23
CA PRO A 202 36.33 -51.73 13.30
C PRO A 202 35.29 -52.11 14.35
N SER A 203 34.37 -52.99 13.94
CA SER A 203 33.36 -53.59 14.82
C SER A 203 34.06 -54.36 15.92
N PRO A 204 33.72 -54.19 17.20
CA PRO A 204 34.27 -55.00 18.27
C PRO A 204 33.79 -56.46 18.18
N SER A 205 34.68 -57.39 18.10
CA SER A 205 34.48 -58.82 18.20
C SER A 205 34.23 -59.28 19.62
#